data_de0c2234f391544e904d9f7bb6ba179b
#
_entry.id   de0c2234f391544e904d9f7bb6ba179b
#
_cell.length_a   1.000
_cell.length_b   1.000
_cell.length_c   1.000
_cell.angle_alpha   90.00
_cell.angle_beta   90.00
_cell.angle_gamma   90.00
#
_symmetry.space_group_name_H-M   'P 1'
#
loop_
_entity.id
_entity.type
_entity.pdbx_description
1 polymer ?
#
loop_
_entity_poly.entity_id
_entity_poly.type
_entity_poly.pdbx_seq_one_letter_code
_entity_poly.pdbx_strand_id
1 'polypeptide(L)'
;MKTPATSLDRGPDLERLRAAVGEFARYDAADRSWERLLLATGPRVDPALAAHRRALLAWLNAWGCRLRYPRDGDPDVFGAETAAWWERWRKHLPGQDATLATLGDPEIDVLGGCYADLSAMRATPGARPRSLGPTAATKMLHALRPRALMPWDAAIAEALHGARTADAYRAHLRMGRDWARRLLEEAGLGEGELAVELGRPGRPLAKMLDDYCYLAFTAAT
;
A
#
# COMPACT_ATOMS: atom_id res chain seq x y z
N MET A 1 -14.76 -29.21 -16.95
CA MET A 1 -15.64 -28.02 -16.85
C MET A 1 -14.89 -26.99 -16.04
N LYS A 2 -14.49 -25.84 -16.65
CA LYS A 2 -13.92 -24.70 -15.90
C LYS A 2 -15.07 -24.03 -15.16
N THR A 3 -15.00 -23.96 -13.84
CA THR A 3 -15.88 -23.14 -13.01
C THR A 3 -15.83 -21.71 -13.57
N PRO A 4 -16.96 -21.03 -13.78
CA PRO A 4 -16.93 -19.63 -14.21
C PRO A 4 -16.15 -18.83 -13.16
N ALA A 5 -15.17 -18.03 -13.61
CA ALA A 5 -14.41 -17.14 -12.77
C ALA A 5 -15.39 -16.30 -11.95
N THR A 6 -15.29 -16.36 -10.64
CA THR A 6 -16.10 -15.56 -9.73
C THR A 6 -15.91 -14.09 -10.08
N SER A 7 -16.93 -13.28 -9.92
CA SER A 7 -16.91 -11.81 -10.18
C SER A 7 -15.71 -11.09 -9.53
N LEU A 8 -15.10 -11.70 -8.52
CA LEU A 8 -13.91 -11.24 -7.80
C LEU A 8 -12.61 -11.34 -8.60
N ASP A 9 -12.46 -12.36 -9.47
CA ASP A 9 -11.26 -12.54 -10.30
C ASP A 9 -11.08 -11.42 -11.33
N ARG A 10 -12.19 -10.76 -11.70
CA ARG A 10 -12.19 -9.68 -12.69
C ARG A 10 -11.94 -8.28 -12.11
N GLY A 11 -12.05 -8.10 -10.77
CA GLY A 11 -11.96 -6.79 -10.13
C GLY A 11 -13.12 -5.85 -10.51
N PRO A 12 -13.03 -4.56 -10.15
CA PRO A 12 -14.06 -3.58 -10.47
C PRO A 12 -14.06 -3.22 -11.96
N ASP A 13 -15.24 -2.94 -12.52
CA ASP A 13 -15.44 -2.08 -13.68
C ASP A 13 -15.46 -0.60 -13.24
N LEU A 14 -15.55 0.33 -14.18
CA LEU A 14 -15.55 1.78 -13.88
C LEU A 14 -16.74 2.20 -12.99
N GLU A 15 -17.91 1.60 -13.16
CA GLU A 15 -19.08 1.92 -12.36
C GLU A 15 -18.86 1.53 -10.89
N ARG A 16 -18.40 0.31 -10.65
CA ARG A 16 -18.09 -0.19 -9.30
C ARG A 16 -16.96 0.60 -8.65
N LEU A 17 -15.92 0.94 -9.42
CA LEU A 17 -14.83 1.77 -8.91
C LEU A 17 -15.36 3.17 -8.52
N ARG A 18 -16.20 3.80 -9.35
CA ARG A 18 -16.81 5.10 -9.05
C ARG A 18 -17.66 5.05 -7.79
N ALA A 19 -18.48 4.02 -7.63
CA ALA A 19 -19.28 3.82 -6.43
C ALA A 19 -18.41 3.66 -5.18
N ALA A 20 -17.37 2.83 -5.24
CA ALA A 20 -16.46 2.61 -4.13
C ALA A 20 -15.69 3.88 -3.74
N VAL A 21 -15.16 4.61 -4.71
CA VAL A 21 -14.44 5.88 -4.49
C VAL A 21 -15.36 6.93 -3.84
N GLY A 22 -16.60 7.02 -4.30
CA GLY A 22 -17.62 7.92 -3.74
C GLY A 22 -18.02 7.56 -2.32
N GLU A 23 -18.17 6.27 -2.03
CA GLU A 23 -18.46 5.78 -0.68
C GLU A 23 -17.27 5.99 0.27
N PHE A 24 -16.06 5.64 -0.18
CA PHE A 24 -14.85 5.80 0.62
C PHE A 24 -14.53 7.26 0.94
N ALA A 25 -15.02 8.22 0.16
CA ALA A 25 -14.86 9.64 0.45
C ALA A 25 -15.45 10.07 1.82
N ARG A 26 -16.31 9.24 2.43
CA ARG A 26 -16.86 9.45 3.77
C ARG A 26 -15.88 9.09 4.90
N TYR A 27 -14.78 8.40 4.58
CA TYR A 27 -13.76 7.98 5.56
C TYR A 27 -12.63 9.02 5.67
N ASP A 28 -12.96 10.24 6.09
CA ASP A 28 -12.04 11.38 6.22
C ASP A 28 -10.74 11.09 7.00
N ALA A 29 -10.78 10.17 7.97
CA ALA A 29 -9.64 9.91 8.85
C ALA A 29 -8.42 9.39 8.07
N ALA A 30 -8.63 8.58 7.02
CA ALA A 30 -7.56 8.06 6.18
C ALA A 30 -6.89 9.20 5.40
N ASP A 31 -7.66 10.06 4.77
CA ASP A 31 -7.17 11.19 3.98
C ASP A 31 -6.43 12.20 4.87
N ARG A 32 -6.99 12.58 6.01
CA ARG A 32 -6.31 13.47 6.98
C ARG A 32 -5.00 12.90 7.51
N SER A 33 -4.90 11.59 7.69
CA SER A 33 -3.65 10.97 8.12
C SER A 33 -2.58 11.00 7.04
N TRP A 34 -2.98 10.83 5.78
CA TRP A 34 -2.11 10.95 4.62
C TRP A 34 -1.59 12.39 4.43
N GLU A 35 -2.49 13.38 4.52
CA GLU A 35 -2.12 14.80 4.47
C GLU A 35 -1.10 15.16 5.55
N ARG A 36 -1.28 14.69 6.79
CA ARG A 36 -0.31 14.88 7.87
C ARG A 36 1.04 14.27 7.57
N LEU A 37 1.07 13.08 6.94
CA LEU A 37 2.33 12.48 6.50
C LEU A 37 3.03 13.39 5.50
N LEU A 38 2.30 13.85 4.46
CA LEU A 38 2.87 14.72 3.43
C LEU A 38 3.32 16.08 3.97
N LEU A 39 2.61 16.67 4.93
CA LEU A 39 3.03 17.89 5.61
C LEU A 39 4.35 17.70 6.37
N ALA A 40 4.57 16.52 6.95
CA ALA A 40 5.77 16.21 7.73
C ALA A 40 6.97 15.79 6.85
N THR A 41 6.73 15.29 5.64
CA THR A 41 7.78 14.69 4.78
C THR A 41 7.96 15.41 3.44
N GLY A 42 7.06 16.32 3.09
CA GLY A 42 6.91 16.77 1.72
C GLY A 42 6.28 15.70 0.83
N PRO A 43 6.27 15.88 -0.51
CA PRO A 43 5.57 15.00 -1.44
C PRO A 43 6.21 13.61 -1.57
N ARG A 44 7.39 13.42 -1.01
CA ARG A 44 8.18 12.17 -1.10
C ARG A 44 8.70 11.77 0.27
N VAL A 45 8.28 10.61 0.73
CA VAL A 45 8.82 10.03 1.95
C VAL A 45 10.23 9.49 1.69
N ASP A 46 11.21 9.95 2.46
CA ASP A 46 12.61 9.47 2.41
C ASP A 46 13.01 8.84 3.75
N PRO A 47 13.06 7.51 3.85
CA PRO A 47 13.47 6.83 5.07
C PRO A 47 14.95 7.04 5.49
N ALA A 48 15.79 7.65 4.67
CA ALA A 48 17.12 8.08 5.11
C ALA A 48 17.01 9.14 6.22
N LEU A 49 15.97 9.96 6.20
CA LEU A 49 15.74 11.04 7.15
C LEU A 49 15.02 10.55 8.41
N ALA A 50 15.60 10.79 9.59
CA ALA A 50 15.01 10.38 10.86
C ALA A 50 13.62 11.00 11.11
N ALA A 51 13.40 12.24 10.68
CA ALA A 51 12.10 12.90 10.77
C ALA A 51 11.03 12.15 9.96
N HIS A 52 11.36 11.70 8.75
CA HIS A 52 10.43 10.95 7.89
C HIS A 52 10.10 9.56 8.47
N ARG A 53 11.07 8.88 9.10
CA ARG A 53 10.81 7.60 9.80
C ARG A 53 9.83 7.78 10.97
N ARG A 54 9.97 8.87 11.75
CA ARG A 54 9.01 9.19 12.83
C ARG A 54 7.62 9.48 12.28
N ALA A 55 7.53 10.24 11.20
CA ALA A 55 6.26 10.54 10.53
C ALA A 55 5.60 9.25 9.97
N LEU A 56 6.39 8.35 9.37
CA LEU A 56 5.92 7.03 8.92
C LEU A 56 5.37 6.20 10.07
N LEU A 57 6.06 6.11 11.22
CA LEU A 57 5.58 5.39 12.39
C LEU A 57 4.23 5.94 12.87
N ALA A 58 4.11 7.26 12.94
CA ALA A 58 2.86 7.91 13.33
C ALA A 58 1.72 7.62 12.33
N TRP A 59 2.01 7.68 11.04
CA TRP A 59 1.04 7.37 10.00
C TRP A 59 0.60 5.90 10.00
N LEU A 60 1.54 4.95 10.14
CA LEU A 60 1.22 3.52 10.27
C LEU A 60 0.30 3.25 11.47
N ASN A 61 0.53 3.93 12.58
CA ASN A 61 -0.33 3.81 13.76
C ASN A 61 -1.71 4.44 13.55
N ALA A 62 -1.81 5.56 12.82
CA ALA A 62 -3.10 6.13 12.42
C ALA A 62 -3.90 5.17 11.53
N TRP A 63 -3.21 4.28 10.80
CA TRP A 63 -3.80 3.21 9.99
C TRP A 63 -3.93 1.87 10.75
N GLY A 64 -3.89 1.91 12.09
CA GLY A 64 -4.19 0.77 12.95
C GLY A 64 -3.10 -0.29 13.05
N CYS A 65 -1.84 0.00 12.65
CA CYS A 65 -0.76 -0.99 12.71
C CYS A 65 -0.28 -1.29 14.15
N ARG A 66 -0.64 -0.47 15.13
CA ARG A 66 -0.37 -0.66 16.57
C ARG A 66 1.10 -0.94 16.88
N LEU A 67 2.00 -0.18 16.24
CA LEU A 67 3.42 -0.23 16.49
C LEU A 67 3.74 0.59 17.75
N ARG A 68 4.59 0.03 18.63
CA ARG A 68 4.99 0.73 19.85
C ARG A 68 5.93 1.90 19.52
N TYR A 69 5.62 3.08 20.05
CA TYR A 69 6.57 4.19 20.04
C TYR A 69 7.72 3.90 21.02
N PRO A 70 8.97 4.28 20.67
CA PRO A 70 10.07 4.24 21.62
C PRO A 70 9.71 5.15 22.84
N ARG A 71 10.04 4.68 24.05
CA ARG A 71 9.95 5.48 25.29
C ARG A 71 11.29 6.18 25.52
N ASP A 72 11.31 7.14 26.43
CA ASP A 72 12.55 7.78 26.85
C ASP A 72 13.54 6.73 27.32
N GLY A 73 14.76 6.74 26.75
CA GLY A 73 15.79 5.74 26.99
C GLY A 73 15.68 4.44 26.17
N ASP A 74 14.57 4.17 25.48
CA ASP A 74 14.48 3.03 24.56
C ASP A 74 15.29 3.31 23.27
N PRO A 75 15.97 2.31 22.70
CA PRO A 75 16.54 2.46 21.35
C PRO A 75 15.41 2.59 20.30
N ASP A 76 15.60 3.49 19.33
CA ASP A 76 14.71 3.62 18.17
C ASP A 76 14.95 2.48 17.18
N VAL A 77 14.47 1.28 17.53
CA VAL A 77 14.61 0.07 16.70
C VAL A 77 13.89 0.24 15.36
N PHE A 78 12.66 0.75 15.36
CA PHE A 78 11.92 0.98 14.11
C PHE A 78 12.70 1.90 13.17
N GLY A 79 13.21 3.02 13.68
CA GLY A 79 13.96 3.97 12.87
C GLY A 79 15.26 3.40 12.33
N ALA A 80 16.04 2.67 13.15
CA ALA A 80 17.30 2.07 12.75
C ALA A 80 17.10 0.98 11.68
N GLU A 81 16.19 0.05 11.92
CA GLU A 81 15.89 -1.05 11.00
C GLU A 81 15.27 -0.55 9.67
N THR A 82 14.40 0.47 9.73
CA THR A 82 13.84 1.13 8.54
C THR A 82 14.95 1.77 7.70
N ALA A 83 15.92 2.44 8.32
CA ALA A 83 17.06 3.02 7.61
C ALA A 83 17.92 1.95 6.94
N ALA A 84 18.23 0.86 7.65
CA ALA A 84 18.99 -0.27 7.11
C ALA A 84 18.26 -0.96 5.94
N TRP A 85 16.95 -1.19 6.08
CA TRP A 85 16.12 -1.73 4.99
C TRP A 85 16.14 -0.79 3.78
N TRP A 86 15.99 0.53 4.00
CA TRP A 86 16.00 1.53 2.93
C TRP A 86 17.30 1.53 2.14
N GLU A 87 18.46 1.51 2.80
CA GLU A 87 19.76 1.46 2.13
C GLU A 87 19.92 0.21 1.23
N ARG A 88 19.33 -0.92 1.64
CA ARG A 88 19.36 -2.16 0.87
C ARG A 88 18.44 -2.11 -0.34
N TRP A 89 17.22 -1.58 -0.18
CA TRP A 89 16.14 -1.77 -1.13
C TRP A 89 15.76 -0.55 -1.97
N ARG A 90 16.19 0.67 -1.60
CA ARG A 90 15.78 1.91 -2.29
C ARG A 90 16.02 1.92 -3.80
N LYS A 91 17.08 1.23 -4.27
CA LYS A 91 17.42 1.14 -5.69
C LYS A 91 16.57 0.11 -6.46
N HIS A 92 15.85 -0.74 -5.73
CA HIS A 92 15.00 -1.79 -6.27
C HIS A 92 13.51 -1.41 -6.27
N LEU A 93 13.17 -0.30 -5.65
CA LEU A 93 11.80 0.22 -5.69
C LEU A 93 11.55 0.89 -7.05
N PRO A 94 10.28 0.86 -7.54
CA PRO A 94 9.91 1.58 -8.75
C PRO A 94 10.28 3.05 -8.70
N GLY A 95 10.45 3.67 -9.87
CA GLY A 95 10.62 5.12 -9.97
C GLY A 95 9.47 5.88 -9.31
N GLN A 96 9.72 7.14 -8.92
CA GLN A 96 8.68 7.94 -8.24
C GLN A 96 7.45 8.19 -9.12
N ASP A 97 7.64 8.22 -10.43
CA ASP A 97 6.56 8.44 -11.40
C ASP A 97 5.93 7.15 -11.95
N ALA A 98 6.48 5.99 -11.56
CA ALA A 98 5.91 4.69 -11.92
C ALA A 98 4.49 4.55 -11.34
N THR A 99 3.60 3.95 -12.12
CA THR A 99 2.22 3.66 -11.71
C THR A 99 2.02 2.15 -11.58
N LEU A 100 0.98 1.73 -10.89
CA LEU A 100 0.64 0.32 -10.77
C LEU A 100 0.46 -0.33 -12.16
N ALA A 101 -0.17 0.37 -13.09
CA ALA A 101 -0.38 -0.13 -14.46
C ALA A 101 0.92 -0.35 -15.25
N THR A 102 2.00 0.37 -14.92
CA THR A 102 3.28 0.29 -15.65
C THR A 102 4.23 -0.76 -15.10
N LEU A 103 3.96 -1.37 -13.94
CA LEU A 103 4.85 -2.37 -13.36
C LEU A 103 5.06 -3.57 -14.28
N GLY A 104 6.31 -3.98 -14.44
CA GLY A 104 6.70 -5.22 -15.12
C GLY A 104 6.76 -6.41 -14.15
N ASP A 105 6.68 -7.63 -14.69
CA ASP A 105 6.80 -8.84 -13.87
C ASP A 105 8.15 -8.94 -13.14
N PRO A 106 9.30 -8.60 -13.75
CA PRO A 106 10.59 -8.61 -13.04
C PRO A 106 10.62 -7.64 -11.84
N GLU A 107 9.99 -6.46 -11.97
CA GLU A 107 9.87 -5.49 -10.86
C GLU A 107 9.00 -6.06 -9.74
N ILE A 108 7.85 -6.66 -10.08
CA ILE A 108 6.96 -7.27 -9.11
C ILE A 108 7.65 -8.43 -8.37
N ASP A 109 8.47 -9.21 -9.05
CA ASP A 109 9.23 -10.31 -8.42
C ASP A 109 10.23 -9.78 -7.39
N VAL A 110 10.94 -8.72 -7.69
CA VAL A 110 11.85 -8.04 -6.76
C VAL A 110 11.06 -7.42 -5.59
N LEU A 111 9.91 -6.82 -5.84
CA LEU A 111 9.05 -6.23 -4.79
C LEU A 111 8.55 -7.27 -3.78
N GLY A 112 8.35 -8.52 -4.19
CA GLY A 112 8.08 -9.61 -3.25
C GLY A 112 9.20 -9.82 -2.22
N GLY A 113 10.47 -9.70 -2.64
CA GLY A 113 11.65 -9.73 -1.75
C GLY A 113 11.69 -8.51 -0.82
N CYS A 114 11.48 -7.31 -1.37
CA CYS A 114 11.39 -6.07 -0.58
C CYS A 114 10.33 -6.18 0.52
N TYR A 115 9.15 -6.70 0.18
CA TYR A 115 8.06 -6.91 1.11
C TYR A 115 8.40 -7.94 2.20
N ALA A 116 8.97 -9.09 1.83
CA ALA A 116 9.31 -10.14 2.78
C ALA A 116 10.29 -9.63 3.84
N ASP A 117 11.37 -8.98 3.40
CA ASP A 117 12.39 -8.42 4.28
C ASP A 117 11.80 -7.31 5.17
N LEU A 118 10.97 -6.43 4.60
CA LEU A 118 10.30 -5.38 5.37
C LEU A 118 9.31 -5.95 6.38
N SER A 119 8.52 -6.95 6.02
CA SER A 119 7.55 -7.59 6.91
C SER A 119 8.23 -8.29 8.10
N ALA A 120 9.41 -8.88 7.88
CA ALA A 120 10.21 -9.53 8.91
C ALA A 120 11.03 -8.56 9.76
N MET A 121 11.20 -7.32 9.32
CA MET A 121 12.00 -6.28 9.97
C MET A 121 11.57 -6.09 11.43
N ARG A 122 12.52 -6.00 12.35
CA ARG A 122 12.23 -5.68 13.76
C ARG A 122 11.61 -4.28 13.88
N ALA A 123 10.52 -4.19 14.65
CA ALA A 123 9.84 -2.93 14.89
C ALA A 123 9.84 -2.51 16.38
N THR A 124 10.22 -3.42 17.31
CA THR A 124 10.23 -3.11 18.75
C THR A 124 11.49 -3.62 19.44
N PRO A 125 11.99 -2.94 20.48
CA PRO A 125 13.08 -3.42 21.32
C PRO A 125 12.63 -4.56 22.26
N GLY A 126 13.60 -5.23 22.90
CA GLY A 126 13.40 -6.18 23.99
C GLY A 126 13.66 -7.63 23.61
N ALA A 127 13.53 -8.52 24.60
CA ALA A 127 13.84 -9.95 24.47
C ALA A 127 12.82 -10.71 23.57
N ARG A 128 11.64 -10.16 23.36
CA ARG A 128 10.62 -10.68 22.45
C ARG A 128 10.27 -9.59 21.44
N PRO A 129 11.15 -9.36 20.45
CA PRO A 129 10.92 -8.32 19.45
C PRO A 129 9.72 -8.69 18.58
N ARG A 130 8.91 -7.68 18.24
CA ARG A 130 7.85 -7.85 17.24
C ARG A 130 8.39 -7.41 15.87
N SER A 131 8.04 -8.14 14.83
CA SER A 131 8.26 -7.69 13.46
C SER A 131 7.30 -6.58 13.08
N LEU A 132 7.60 -5.87 11.99
CA LEU A 132 6.72 -4.87 11.39
C LEU A 132 5.38 -5.52 10.99
N GLY A 133 5.45 -6.71 10.44
CA GLY A 133 4.31 -7.50 10.02
C GLY A 133 3.78 -7.14 8.62
N PRO A 134 3.00 -8.06 8.04
CA PRO A 134 2.61 -8.00 6.63
C PRO A 134 1.76 -6.79 6.27
N THR A 135 0.81 -6.39 7.09
CA THR A 135 -0.06 -5.23 6.83
C THR A 135 0.70 -3.90 6.88
N ALA A 136 1.55 -3.71 7.90
CA ALA A 136 2.34 -2.49 8.01
C ALA A 136 3.40 -2.39 6.88
N ALA A 137 3.96 -3.52 6.45
CA ALA A 137 4.91 -3.57 5.35
C ALA A 137 4.30 -3.05 4.03
N THR A 138 3.11 -3.52 3.64
CA THR A 138 2.47 -3.04 2.40
C THR A 138 2.05 -1.57 2.48
N LYS A 139 1.56 -1.12 3.64
CA LYS A 139 1.25 0.28 3.87
C LYS A 139 2.50 1.14 3.77
N MET A 140 3.62 0.71 4.34
CA MET A 140 4.89 1.43 4.23
C MET A 140 5.38 1.47 2.78
N LEU A 141 5.34 0.36 2.04
CA LEU A 141 5.67 0.32 0.62
C LEU A 141 4.80 1.29 -0.18
N HIS A 142 3.49 1.32 0.08
CA HIS A 142 2.57 2.29 -0.52
C HIS A 142 2.98 3.74 -0.20
N ALA A 143 3.31 4.06 1.05
CA ALA A 143 3.75 5.41 1.41
C ALA A 143 5.02 5.85 0.65
N LEU A 144 5.91 4.92 0.31
CA LEU A 144 7.13 5.18 -0.45
C LEU A 144 6.88 5.33 -1.95
N ARG A 145 5.87 4.64 -2.50
CA ARG A 145 5.52 4.60 -3.93
C ARG A 145 4.00 4.54 -4.11
N PRO A 146 3.28 5.61 -3.76
CA PRO A 146 1.81 5.56 -3.66
C PRO A 146 1.10 5.30 -4.99
N ARG A 147 1.72 5.65 -6.12
CA ARG A 147 1.17 5.41 -7.45
C ARG A 147 1.39 3.98 -7.94
N ALA A 148 2.46 3.32 -7.48
CA ALA A 148 2.85 2.01 -7.98
C ALA A 148 2.46 0.85 -7.06
N LEU A 149 2.46 1.05 -5.74
CA LEU A 149 2.34 -0.05 -4.79
C LEU A 149 0.99 -0.02 -4.07
N MET A 150 0.17 -1.01 -4.38
CA MET A 150 -1.15 -1.19 -3.78
C MET A 150 -1.00 -1.84 -2.39
N PRO A 151 -1.53 -1.23 -1.30
CA PRO A 151 -1.50 -1.82 0.02
C PRO A 151 -2.61 -2.87 0.18
N TRP A 152 -2.58 -3.60 1.29
CA TRP A 152 -3.66 -4.43 1.78
C TRP A 152 -3.78 -4.36 3.31
N ASP A 153 -4.91 -4.79 3.82
CA ASP A 153 -5.04 -5.23 5.21
C ASP A 153 -5.16 -6.76 5.31
N ALA A 154 -5.40 -7.25 6.53
CA ALA A 154 -5.46 -8.69 6.76
C ALA A 154 -6.69 -9.34 6.10
N ALA A 155 -7.83 -8.65 6.07
CA ALA A 155 -9.08 -9.16 5.48
C ALA A 155 -8.97 -9.21 3.95
N ILE A 156 -8.44 -8.16 3.33
CA ILE A 156 -8.18 -8.11 1.88
C ILE A 156 -7.23 -9.24 1.46
N ALA A 157 -6.11 -9.40 2.17
CA ALA A 157 -5.13 -10.43 1.83
C ALA A 157 -5.69 -11.84 1.98
N GLU A 158 -6.47 -12.10 3.04
CA GLU A 158 -7.12 -13.39 3.25
C GLU A 158 -8.17 -13.68 2.18
N ALA A 159 -9.03 -12.71 1.88
CA ALA A 159 -10.11 -12.89 0.91
C ALA A 159 -9.60 -13.11 -0.52
N LEU A 160 -8.54 -12.41 -0.92
CA LEU A 160 -8.03 -12.45 -2.31
C LEU A 160 -6.95 -13.53 -2.52
N HIS A 161 -6.18 -13.86 -1.49
CA HIS A 161 -4.97 -14.69 -1.65
C HIS A 161 -4.88 -15.85 -0.65
N GLY A 162 -5.71 -15.89 0.39
CA GLY A 162 -5.66 -16.90 1.46
C GLY A 162 -4.35 -16.88 2.28
N ALA A 163 -3.49 -15.87 2.07
CA ALA A 163 -2.18 -15.76 2.70
C ALA A 163 -1.65 -14.32 2.68
N ARG A 164 -0.61 -14.06 3.50
CA ARG A 164 0.10 -12.78 3.57
C ARG A 164 1.60 -12.94 3.32
N THR A 165 1.95 -13.85 2.42
CA THR A 165 3.33 -14.15 2.03
C THR A 165 3.85 -13.22 0.94
N ALA A 166 5.15 -13.33 0.62
CA ALA A 166 5.74 -12.63 -0.52
C ALA A 166 5.07 -12.98 -1.86
N ASP A 167 4.72 -14.25 -2.04
CA ASP A 167 4.04 -14.71 -3.27
C ASP A 167 2.62 -14.15 -3.36
N ALA A 168 1.91 -14.09 -2.23
CA ALA A 168 0.60 -13.45 -2.16
C ALA A 168 0.70 -11.95 -2.50
N TYR A 169 1.75 -11.25 -2.04
CA TYR A 169 1.95 -9.84 -2.38
C TYR A 169 2.31 -9.63 -3.85
N ARG A 170 3.13 -10.50 -4.44
CA ARG A 170 3.36 -10.51 -5.90
C ARG A 170 2.06 -10.69 -6.69
N ALA A 171 1.24 -11.67 -6.28
CA ALA A 171 -0.06 -11.91 -6.88
C ALA A 171 -0.98 -10.70 -6.74
N HIS A 172 -0.97 -10.01 -5.59
CA HIS A 172 -1.75 -8.79 -5.34
C HIS A 172 -1.34 -7.64 -6.27
N LEU A 173 -0.04 -7.42 -6.45
CA LEU A 173 0.44 -6.39 -7.37
C LEU A 173 0.12 -6.72 -8.83
N ARG A 174 0.26 -7.99 -9.27
CA ARG A 174 -0.14 -8.42 -10.62
C ARG A 174 -1.63 -8.22 -10.87
N MET A 175 -2.45 -8.67 -9.95
CA MET A 175 -3.90 -8.49 -10.00
C MET A 175 -4.27 -6.99 -10.07
N GLY A 176 -3.73 -6.17 -9.18
CA GLY A 176 -3.98 -4.73 -9.17
C GLY A 176 -3.51 -4.04 -10.45
N ARG A 177 -2.35 -4.42 -11.00
CA ARG A 177 -1.84 -3.96 -12.29
C ARG A 177 -2.81 -4.27 -13.42
N ASP A 178 -3.29 -5.51 -13.47
CA ASP A 178 -4.17 -5.96 -14.55
C ASP A 178 -5.54 -5.29 -14.45
N TRP A 179 -6.03 -5.03 -13.25
CA TRP A 179 -7.23 -4.20 -13.03
C TRP A 179 -7.00 -2.74 -13.45
N ALA A 180 -5.86 -2.15 -13.07
CA ALA A 180 -5.54 -0.77 -13.43
C ALA A 180 -5.47 -0.59 -14.95
N ARG A 181 -4.79 -1.50 -15.67
CA ARG A 181 -4.69 -1.48 -17.14
C ARG A 181 -6.06 -1.53 -17.80
N ARG A 182 -6.90 -2.48 -17.37
CA ARG A 182 -8.25 -2.62 -17.91
C ARG A 182 -9.11 -1.39 -17.68
N LEU A 183 -9.06 -0.81 -16.47
CA LEU A 183 -9.84 0.40 -16.15
C LEU A 183 -9.40 1.61 -16.95
N LEU A 184 -8.10 1.79 -17.17
CA LEU A 184 -7.57 2.87 -18.01
C LEU A 184 -7.94 2.67 -19.49
N GLU A 185 -7.91 1.43 -19.98
CA GLU A 185 -8.36 1.09 -21.34
C GLU A 185 -9.86 1.32 -21.52
N GLU A 186 -10.69 0.87 -20.56
CA GLU A 186 -12.14 1.06 -20.55
C GLU A 186 -12.51 2.54 -20.52
N ALA A 187 -11.79 3.35 -19.73
CA ALA A 187 -12.02 4.79 -19.64
C ALA A 187 -11.51 5.56 -20.87
N GLY A 188 -10.50 5.03 -21.57
CA GLY A 188 -9.78 5.76 -22.62
C GLY A 188 -8.98 6.97 -22.09
N LEU A 189 -8.62 6.97 -20.80
CA LEU A 189 -8.01 8.09 -20.07
C LEU A 189 -6.68 7.69 -19.44
N GLY A 190 -5.83 8.69 -19.18
CA GLY A 190 -4.69 8.54 -18.28
C GLY A 190 -5.10 8.49 -16.81
N GLU A 191 -4.21 7.98 -15.93
CA GLU A 191 -4.49 7.83 -14.50
C GLU A 191 -4.93 9.16 -13.84
N GLY A 192 -4.26 10.27 -14.18
CA GLY A 192 -4.59 11.59 -13.63
C GLY A 192 -5.96 12.11 -14.08
N GLU A 193 -6.33 11.88 -15.34
CA GLU A 193 -7.62 12.25 -15.92
C GLU A 193 -8.74 11.41 -15.30
N LEU A 194 -8.52 10.11 -15.17
CA LEU A 194 -9.47 9.21 -14.50
C LEU A 194 -9.69 9.62 -13.05
N ALA A 195 -8.64 10.02 -12.32
CA ALA A 195 -8.79 10.51 -10.95
C ALA A 195 -9.66 11.78 -10.88
N VAL A 196 -9.53 12.69 -11.83
CA VAL A 196 -10.38 13.88 -11.95
C VAL A 196 -11.83 13.49 -12.25
N GLU A 197 -12.06 12.60 -13.20
CA GLU A 197 -13.40 12.11 -13.57
C GLU A 197 -14.11 11.42 -12.38
N LEU A 198 -13.36 10.69 -11.56
CA LEU A 198 -13.87 10.04 -10.35
C LEU A 198 -14.03 11.02 -9.15
N GLY A 199 -13.80 12.33 -9.36
CA GLY A 199 -13.92 13.34 -8.32
C GLY A 199 -12.81 13.31 -7.25
N ARG A 200 -11.66 12.67 -7.54
CA ARG A 200 -10.52 12.50 -6.62
C ARG A 200 -9.20 12.95 -7.25
N PRO A 201 -9.09 14.21 -7.68
CA PRO A 201 -7.90 14.70 -8.36
C PRO A 201 -6.64 14.45 -7.51
N GLY A 202 -5.60 13.90 -8.15
CA GLY A 202 -4.34 13.57 -7.50
C GLY A 202 -4.33 12.28 -6.69
N ARG A 203 -5.46 11.58 -6.51
CA ARG A 203 -5.50 10.26 -5.82
C ARG A 203 -4.97 9.18 -6.76
N PRO A 204 -3.94 8.40 -6.37
CA PRO A 204 -3.41 7.32 -7.19
C PRO A 204 -4.44 6.21 -7.44
N LEU A 205 -4.43 5.63 -8.63
CA LEU A 205 -5.31 4.49 -8.97
C LEU A 205 -5.05 3.29 -8.06
N ALA A 206 -3.79 3.03 -7.68
CA ALA A 206 -3.44 2.02 -6.70
C ALA A 206 -4.19 2.20 -5.36
N LYS A 207 -4.39 3.46 -4.92
CA LYS A 207 -5.16 3.74 -3.69
C LYS A 207 -6.67 3.61 -3.91
N MET A 208 -7.17 4.01 -5.07
CA MET A 208 -8.60 3.84 -5.39
C MET A 208 -9.00 2.35 -5.47
N LEU A 209 -8.10 1.50 -5.96
CA LEU A 209 -8.28 0.05 -5.96
C LEU A 209 -8.21 -0.55 -4.54
N ASP A 210 -7.35 -0.04 -3.67
CA ASP A 210 -7.34 -0.40 -2.25
C ASP A 210 -8.64 0.01 -1.55
N ASP A 211 -9.19 1.20 -1.84
CA ASP A 211 -10.49 1.66 -1.33
C ASP A 211 -11.62 0.71 -1.75
N TYR A 212 -11.63 0.31 -3.02
CA TYR A 212 -12.56 -0.71 -3.50
C TYR A 212 -12.41 -2.03 -2.73
N CYS A 213 -11.19 -2.53 -2.57
CA CYS A 213 -10.96 -3.76 -1.83
C CYS A 213 -11.37 -3.64 -0.35
N TYR A 214 -11.12 -2.49 0.29
CA TYR A 214 -11.54 -2.26 1.66
C TYR A 214 -13.07 -2.37 1.83
N LEU A 215 -13.83 -1.74 0.95
CA LEU A 215 -15.30 -1.80 1.00
C LEU A 215 -15.82 -3.21 0.68
N ALA A 216 -15.20 -3.90 -0.28
CA ALA A 216 -15.63 -5.23 -0.70
C ALA A 216 -15.32 -6.32 0.33
N PHE A 217 -14.21 -6.23 1.08
CA PHE A 217 -13.69 -7.33 1.89
C PHE A 217 -13.52 -7.01 3.38
N THR A 218 -13.48 -5.74 3.77
CA THR A 218 -13.27 -5.34 5.16
C THR A 218 -14.48 -4.69 5.79
N ALA A 219 -15.13 -3.75 5.10
CA ALA A 219 -16.28 -3.03 5.65
C ALA A 219 -17.58 -3.85 5.64
N ALA A 220 -17.64 -4.92 4.85
CA ALA A 220 -18.80 -5.81 4.74
C ALA A 220 -18.88 -6.86 5.87
N THR A 221 -17.87 -6.92 6.76
CA THR A 221 -17.79 -7.86 7.90
C THR A 221 -18.15 -7.15 9.20
#